data_916528c83744368fd9a0cc1589bd0b28
#
_entry.id   916528c83744368fd9a0cc1589bd0b28
#
_cell.length_a   1.000
_cell.length_b   1.000
_cell.length_c   1.000
_cell.angle_alpha   90.00
_cell.angle_beta   90.00
_cell.angle_gamma   90.00
#
_symmetry.space_group_name_H-M   'P 1'
#
loop_
_entity.id
_entity.type
_entity.pdbx_description
1 polymer ?
#
loop_
_entity_poly.entity_id
_entity_poly.type
_entity_poly.pdbx_seq_one_letter_code
_entity_poly.pdbx_strand_id
1 'polypeptide(L)'
;MENLHNYKRFAVLYVDDEEKSLTNFSRAFGDQFHIFTAANAQEGLKLLEEHADEIGLLMTDQRMPGEKGVWLLERARKLRPNMIRVLVTAYADMDAAIAAVNSGAIYKYVTKPWDPPQLEQTLKRGLEYFMVRVSKSPSLNRGSSSTKR
;
A
#
# COMPACT_ATOMS: atom_id res chain seq x y z
N MET A 1 -6.51 18.35 -15.03
CA MET A 1 -7.06 18.02 -13.71
C MET A 1 -7.05 16.53 -13.50
N GLU A 2 -6.67 16.11 -12.31
CA GLU A 2 -6.58 14.71 -12.00
C GLU A 2 -7.96 14.09 -11.77
N ASN A 3 -8.20 12.93 -12.39
CA ASN A 3 -9.43 12.19 -12.15
C ASN A 3 -9.24 11.28 -10.94
N LEU A 4 -9.83 11.67 -9.81
CA LEU A 4 -9.66 10.94 -8.55
C LEU A 4 -10.33 9.57 -8.55
N HIS A 5 -11.16 9.29 -9.56
CA HIS A 5 -11.82 7.98 -9.67
C HIS A 5 -11.12 7.05 -10.67
N ASN A 6 -9.95 7.44 -11.17
CA ASN A 6 -9.13 6.56 -12.00
C ASN A 6 -8.27 5.71 -11.08
N TYR A 7 -8.82 4.61 -10.59
CA TYR A 7 -8.16 3.77 -9.59
C TYR A 7 -7.07 2.86 -10.17
N LYS A 8 -6.84 2.91 -11.48
CA LYS A 8 -5.75 2.17 -12.10
C LYS A 8 -4.53 3.05 -12.38
N ARG A 9 -4.65 4.34 -12.10
CA ARG A 9 -3.55 5.26 -12.36
C ARG A 9 -2.32 4.96 -11.52
N PHE A 10 -2.53 4.66 -10.25
CA PHE A 10 -1.44 4.28 -9.34
C PHE A 10 -1.74 2.90 -8.79
N ALA A 11 -0.70 2.11 -8.63
CA ALA A 11 -0.84 0.72 -8.27
C ALA A 11 -0.99 0.52 -6.77
N VAL A 12 -1.59 -0.61 -6.43
CA VAL A 12 -1.64 -1.14 -5.07
C VAL A 12 -0.64 -2.30 -5.01
N LEU A 13 0.25 -2.28 -4.04
CA LEU A 13 1.13 -3.42 -3.76
C LEU A 13 0.61 -4.13 -2.53
N TYR A 14 0.30 -5.42 -2.68
CA TYR A 14 -0.14 -6.26 -1.56
C TYR A 14 0.93 -7.30 -1.27
N VAL A 15 1.37 -7.35 -0.02
CA VAL A 15 2.44 -8.26 0.43
C VAL A 15 1.88 -9.20 1.48
N ASP A 16 1.96 -10.50 1.23
CA ASP A 16 1.40 -11.52 2.11
C ASP A 16 2.09 -12.84 1.77
N ASP A 17 2.51 -13.59 2.80
CA ASP A 17 3.20 -14.85 2.56
C ASP A 17 2.26 -16.00 2.21
N GLU A 18 0.95 -15.80 2.35
CA GLU A 18 -0.03 -16.79 1.94
C GLU A 18 -0.41 -16.56 0.49
N GLU A 19 0.00 -17.50 -0.37
CA GLU A 19 -0.29 -17.37 -1.79
C GLU A 19 -1.78 -17.28 -2.06
N LYS A 20 -2.59 -17.98 -1.25
CA LYS A 20 -4.04 -17.95 -1.39
C LYS A 20 -4.59 -16.56 -1.18
N SER A 21 -4.05 -15.82 -0.21
CA SER A 21 -4.45 -14.44 0.03
C SER A 21 -4.15 -13.55 -1.15
N LEU A 22 -2.96 -13.71 -1.74
CA LEU A 22 -2.57 -12.92 -2.92
C LEU A 22 -3.50 -13.22 -4.10
N THR A 23 -3.79 -14.49 -4.33
CA THR A 23 -4.66 -14.90 -5.42
C THR A 23 -6.07 -14.36 -5.23
N ASN A 24 -6.61 -14.48 -4.02
CA ASN A 24 -7.94 -13.99 -3.71
C ASN A 24 -8.04 -12.49 -3.90
N PHE A 25 -7.01 -11.77 -3.47
CA PHE A 25 -6.97 -10.32 -3.62
C PHE A 25 -6.98 -9.92 -5.10
N SER A 26 -6.15 -10.58 -5.90
CA SER A 26 -6.08 -10.29 -7.33
C SER A 26 -7.40 -10.59 -8.04
N ARG A 27 -8.06 -11.67 -7.65
CA ARG A 27 -9.37 -12.00 -8.22
C ARG A 27 -10.42 -10.98 -7.85
N ALA A 28 -10.44 -10.55 -6.59
CA ALA A 28 -11.46 -9.64 -6.10
C ALA A 28 -11.30 -8.25 -6.69
N PHE A 29 -10.07 -7.80 -6.92
CA PHE A 29 -9.81 -6.40 -7.20
C PHE A 29 -9.07 -6.12 -8.51
N GLY A 30 -8.65 -7.16 -9.22
CA GLY A 30 -7.82 -6.99 -10.43
C GLY A 30 -8.51 -6.22 -11.54
N ASP A 31 -9.83 -6.25 -11.60
CA ASP A 31 -10.57 -5.52 -12.63
C ASP A 31 -10.62 -4.02 -12.34
N GLN A 32 -10.53 -3.64 -11.07
CA GLN A 32 -10.72 -2.25 -10.66
C GLN A 32 -9.42 -1.53 -10.39
N PHE A 33 -8.38 -2.26 -10.03
CA PHE A 33 -7.12 -1.67 -9.59
C PHE A 33 -5.95 -2.25 -10.35
N HIS A 34 -4.87 -1.49 -10.42
CA HIS A 34 -3.58 -1.97 -10.90
C HIS A 34 -2.86 -2.59 -9.70
N ILE A 35 -2.56 -3.88 -9.74
CA ILE A 35 -2.09 -4.63 -8.57
C ILE A 35 -0.72 -5.24 -8.80
N PHE A 36 0.18 -5.03 -7.84
CA PHE A 36 1.41 -5.81 -7.70
C PHE A 36 1.26 -6.67 -6.45
N THR A 37 1.85 -7.86 -6.46
CA THR A 37 1.86 -8.71 -5.28
C THR A 37 3.28 -9.18 -4.98
N ALA A 38 3.55 -9.46 -3.70
CA ALA A 38 4.83 -10.01 -3.28
C ALA A 38 4.58 -10.99 -2.13
N ALA A 39 5.42 -12.02 -2.04
CA ALA A 39 5.23 -13.10 -1.08
C ALA A 39 5.97 -12.88 0.24
N ASN A 40 6.81 -11.85 0.33
CA ASN A 40 7.51 -11.52 1.56
C ASN A 40 7.94 -10.06 1.51
N ALA A 41 8.44 -9.57 2.64
CA ALA A 41 8.77 -8.15 2.77
C ALA A 41 9.91 -7.73 1.85
N GLN A 42 10.89 -8.60 1.64
CA GLN A 42 12.03 -8.25 0.79
C GLN A 42 11.65 -8.15 -0.67
N GLU A 43 10.79 -9.05 -1.16
CA GLU A 43 10.23 -8.92 -2.50
C GLU A 43 9.40 -7.65 -2.63
N GLY A 44 8.64 -7.34 -1.58
CA GLY A 44 7.87 -6.12 -1.55
C GLY A 44 8.74 -4.88 -1.65
N LEU A 45 9.84 -4.87 -0.91
CA LEU A 45 10.77 -3.74 -0.97
C LEU A 45 11.37 -3.59 -2.37
N LYS A 46 11.72 -4.71 -2.99
CA LYS A 46 12.27 -4.68 -4.35
C LYS A 46 11.28 -4.04 -5.32
N LEU A 47 10.01 -4.43 -5.23
CA LEU A 47 8.98 -3.83 -6.07
C LEU A 47 8.79 -2.35 -5.78
N LEU A 48 8.86 -1.97 -4.51
CA LEU A 48 8.77 -0.56 -4.14
C LEU A 48 9.90 0.25 -4.74
N GLU A 49 11.11 -0.30 -4.73
CA GLU A 49 12.28 0.38 -5.30
C GLU A 49 12.20 0.48 -6.81
N GLU A 50 11.71 -0.57 -7.46
CA GLU A 50 11.62 -0.61 -8.92
C GLU A 50 10.45 0.20 -9.47
N HIS A 51 9.37 0.31 -8.70
CA HIS A 51 8.13 0.90 -9.17
C HIS A 51 7.63 2.01 -8.25
N ALA A 52 8.56 2.73 -7.60
CA ALA A 52 8.18 3.75 -6.62
C ALA A 52 7.24 4.81 -7.19
N ASP A 53 7.42 5.13 -8.48
CA ASP A 53 6.59 6.15 -9.12
C ASP A 53 5.19 5.65 -9.46
N GLU A 54 5.01 4.35 -9.51
CA GLU A 54 3.74 3.76 -9.93
C GLU A 54 2.86 3.37 -8.75
N ILE A 55 3.47 3.05 -7.61
CA ILE A 55 2.73 2.51 -6.46
C ILE A 55 2.26 3.65 -5.57
N GLY A 56 0.95 3.74 -5.40
CA GLY A 56 0.35 4.77 -4.52
C GLY A 56 -0.05 4.23 -3.16
N LEU A 57 -0.25 2.92 -3.05
CA LEU A 57 -0.70 2.31 -1.80
C LEU A 57 0.01 0.99 -1.57
N LEU A 58 0.54 0.83 -0.37
CA LEU A 58 1.14 -0.43 0.09
C LEU A 58 0.25 -1.03 1.16
N MET A 59 -0.16 -2.29 0.95
CA MET A 59 -0.88 -3.05 1.95
C MET A 59 -0.06 -4.30 2.25
N THR A 60 0.30 -4.50 3.52
CA THR A 60 1.16 -5.63 3.88
C THR A 60 0.63 -6.35 5.11
N ASP A 61 0.73 -7.68 5.07
CA ASP A 61 0.48 -8.50 6.25
C ASP A 61 1.58 -8.23 7.28
N GLN A 62 1.27 -8.36 8.56
CA GLN A 62 2.25 -8.14 9.63
C GLN A 62 3.11 -9.37 9.85
N ARG A 63 2.48 -10.55 10.00
CA ARG A 63 3.22 -11.76 10.32
C ARG A 63 3.63 -12.50 9.06
N MET A 64 4.90 -12.46 8.76
CA MET A 64 5.48 -13.14 7.61
C MET A 64 6.83 -13.69 8.02
N PRO A 65 7.28 -14.81 7.43
CA PRO A 65 8.66 -15.25 7.64
C PRO A 65 9.62 -14.17 7.14
N GLY A 66 10.72 -14.02 7.85
CA GLY A 66 11.68 -12.95 7.56
C GLY A 66 11.23 -11.66 8.21
N GLU A 67 11.27 -10.57 7.47
CA GLU A 67 10.92 -9.28 8.03
C GLU A 67 9.40 -9.11 8.15
N LYS A 68 8.98 -8.42 9.18
CA LYS A 68 7.57 -8.17 9.44
C LYS A 68 7.03 -7.03 8.57
N GLY A 69 5.70 -6.93 8.53
CA GLY A 69 5.06 -5.88 7.76
C GLY A 69 5.49 -4.48 8.16
N VAL A 70 5.62 -4.22 9.46
CA VAL A 70 6.03 -2.88 9.93
C VAL A 70 7.43 -2.50 9.42
N TRP A 71 8.32 -3.49 9.26
CA TRP A 71 9.63 -3.22 8.67
C TRP A 71 9.48 -2.65 7.25
N LEU A 72 8.62 -3.28 6.47
CA LEU A 72 8.39 -2.84 5.09
C LEU A 72 7.72 -1.46 5.05
N LEU A 73 6.77 -1.23 5.95
CA LEU A 73 6.09 0.06 6.03
C LEU A 73 7.07 1.19 6.32
N GLU A 74 8.05 0.95 7.18
CA GLU A 74 9.07 1.95 7.47
C GLU A 74 9.94 2.26 6.25
N ARG A 75 10.28 1.23 5.50
CA ARG A 75 11.05 1.40 4.26
C ARG A 75 10.25 2.19 3.22
N ALA A 76 8.97 1.86 3.08
CA ALA A 76 8.09 2.56 2.14
C ALA A 76 7.97 4.04 2.51
N ARG A 77 7.86 4.33 3.80
CA ARG A 77 7.75 5.70 4.29
C ARG A 77 8.97 6.52 3.90
N LYS A 78 10.15 5.92 3.97
CA LYS A 78 11.38 6.61 3.60
C LYS A 78 11.50 6.80 2.10
N LEU A 79 11.04 5.82 1.31
CA LEU A 79 11.11 5.90 -0.15
C LEU A 79 10.12 6.90 -0.73
N ARG A 80 8.91 6.90 -0.21
CA ARG A 80 7.85 7.77 -0.73
C ARG A 80 6.89 8.13 0.39
N PRO A 81 7.17 9.22 1.11
CA PRO A 81 6.38 9.59 2.30
C PRO A 81 4.88 9.76 2.04
N ASN A 82 4.49 10.11 0.82
CA ASN A 82 3.09 10.31 0.48
C ASN A 82 2.35 9.01 0.18
N MET A 83 3.07 7.91 0.01
CA MET A 83 2.44 6.61 -0.26
C MET A 83 1.52 6.24 0.91
N ILE A 84 0.34 5.75 0.57
CA ILE A 84 -0.62 5.31 1.59
C ILE A 84 -0.18 3.94 2.08
N ARG A 85 -0.11 3.76 3.39
CA ARG A 85 0.38 2.53 4.00
C ARG A 85 -0.72 1.91 4.84
N VAL A 86 -1.01 0.64 4.58
CA VAL A 86 -2.07 -0.11 5.25
C VAL A 86 -1.47 -1.41 5.80
N LEU A 87 -1.75 -1.70 7.04
CA LEU A 87 -1.29 -2.94 7.68
C LEU A 87 -2.46 -3.92 7.78
N VAL A 88 -2.25 -5.15 7.29
CA VAL A 88 -3.21 -6.22 7.46
C VAL A 88 -2.75 -7.08 8.63
N THR A 89 -3.62 -7.34 9.58
CA THR A 89 -3.21 -8.00 10.79
C THR A 89 -4.31 -8.93 11.31
N ALA A 90 -3.89 -10.02 11.95
CA ALA A 90 -4.83 -10.87 12.67
C ALA A 90 -5.27 -10.15 13.95
N TYR A 91 -6.43 -10.55 14.44
CA TYR A 91 -6.98 -9.93 15.64
C TYR A 91 -5.99 -9.99 16.81
N ALA A 92 -5.22 -11.05 16.91
CA ALA A 92 -4.27 -11.24 18.00
C ALA A 92 -3.12 -10.23 17.99
N ASP A 93 -2.89 -9.55 16.86
CA ASP A 93 -1.77 -8.61 16.72
C ASP A 93 -2.23 -7.14 16.69
N MET A 94 -3.40 -6.87 17.21
CA MET A 94 -3.98 -5.51 17.15
C MET A 94 -3.15 -4.47 17.86
N ASP A 95 -2.44 -4.83 18.92
CA ASP A 95 -1.64 -3.85 19.65
C ASP A 95 -0.58 -3.21 18.77
N ALA A 96 0.08 -4.01 17.94
CA ALA A 96 1.09 -3.49 17.01
C ALA A 96 0.45 -2.57 15.97
N ALA A 97 -0.75 -2.94 15.50
CA ALA A 97 -1.45 -2.13 14.51
C ALA A 97 -1.87 -0.77 15.08
N ILE A 98 -2.39 -0.78 16.31
CA ILE A 98 -2.79 0.45 16.98
C ILE A 98 -1.59 1.36 17.21
N ALA A 99 -0.47 0.80 17.64
CA ALA A 99 0.76 1.57 17.83
C ALA A 99 1.22 2.20 16.53
N ALA A 100 1.12 1.46 15.42
CA ALA A 100 1.55 1.95 14.12
C ALA A 100 0.67 3.12 13.64
N VAL A 101 -0.64 3.04 13.88
CA VAL A 101 -1.53 4.15 13.56
C VAL A 101 -1.17 5.38 14.39
N ASN A 102 -0.99 5.18 15.70
CA ASN A 102 -0.72 6.29 16.61
C ASN A 102 0.61 6.97 16.32
N SER A 103 1.59 6.24 15.82
CA SER A 103 2.89 6.80 15.48
C SER A 103 2.92 7.45 14.09
N GLY A 104 1.83 7.34 13.35
CA GLY A 104 1.77 7.87 11.98
C GLY A 104 2.42 6.99 10.95
N ALA A 105 2.80 5.76 11.33
CA ALA A 105 3.47 4.84 10.40
C ALA A 105 2.52 4.29 9.35
N ILE A 106 1.22 4.21 9.66
CA ILE A 106 0.23 3.70 8.72
C ILE A 106 -0.98 4.62 8.66
N TYR A 107 -1.66 4.54 7.50
CA TYR A 107 -2.91 5.24 7.27
C TYR A 107 -4.07 4.51 7.97
N LYS A 108 -4.08 3.18 7.88
CA LYS A 108 -5.17 2.37 8.40
C LYS A 108 -4.70 0.94 8.59
N TYR A 109 -5.30 0.22 9.52
CA TYR A 109 -5.11 -1.23 9.59
C TYR A 109 -6.39 -1.94 9.15
N VAL A 110 -6.24 -3.17 8.67
CA VAL A 110 -7.33 -4.03 8.22
C VAL A 110 -7.16 -5.37 8.91
N THR A 111 -8.24 -5.90 9.48
CA THR A 111 -8.16 -7.21 10.15
C THR A 111 -8.46 -8.33 9.17
N LYS A 112 -7.79 -9.46 9.36
CA LYS A 112 -8.08 -10.68 8.60
C LYS A 112 -9.14 -11.51 9.36
N PRO A 113 -10.04 -12.14 8.64
CA PRO A 113 -10.24 -12.06 7.19
C PRO A 113 -10.85 -10.72 6.80
N TRP A 114 -10.39 -10.16 5.69
CA TRP A 114 -10.92 -8.87 5.27
C TRP A 114 -12.23 -9.06 4.50
N ASP A 115 -13.07 -8.05 4.63
CA ASP A 115 -14.37 -8.02 3.96
C ASP A 115 -14.20 -7.30 2.62
N PRO A 116 -14.47 -7.98 1.47
CA PRO A 116 -14.17 -7.36 0.17
C PRO A 116 -14.82 -6.00 -0.06
N PRO A 117 -16.12 -5.77 0.24
CA PRO A 117 -16.67 -4.44 0.06
C PRO A 117 -16.00 -3.36 0.91
N GLN A 118 -15.66 -3.68 2.16
CA GLN A 118 -14.99 -2.71 3.04
C GLN A 118 -13.58 -2.47 2.56
N LEU A 119 -12.88 -3.50 2.14
CA LEU A 119 -11.52 -3.35 1.64
C LEU A 119 -11.50 -2.54 0.36
N GLU A 120 -12.47 -2.77 -0.52
CA GLU A 120 -12.58 -1.96 -1.74
C GLU A 120 -12.67 -0.48 -1.40
N GLN A 121 -13.48 -0.12 -0.41
CA GLN A 121 -13.61 1.26 0.03
C GLN A 121 -12.28 1.80 0.56
N THR A 122 -11.59 1.00 1.36
CA THR A 122 -10.30 1.40 1.90
C THR A 122 -9.29 1.69 0.79
N LEU A 123 -9.23 0.82 -0.21
CA LEU A 123 -8.30 1.01 -1.33
C LEU A 123 -8.66 2.25 -2.14
N LYS A 124 -9.93 2.44 -2.44
CA LYS A 124 -10.36 3.60 -3.24
C LYS A 124 -10.08 4.91 -2.51
N ARG A 125 -10.46 4.98 -1.24
CA ARG A 125 -10.23 6.20 -0.46
C ARG A 125 -8.74 6.47 -0.27
N GLY A 126 -7.97 5.41 -0.06
CA GLY A 126 -6.52 5.55 0.06
C GLY A 126 -5.89 6.11 -1.20
N LEU A 127 -6.27 5.59 -2.35
CA LEU A 127 -5.73 6.07 -3.62
C LEU A 127 -6.20 7.50 -3.92
N GLU A 128 -7.45 7.83 -3.61
CA GLU A 128 -7.93 9.21 -3.75
C GLU A 128 -7.11 10.16 -2.89
N TYR A 129 -6.87 9.77 -1.64
CA TYR A 129 -6.06 10.57 -0.73
C TYR A 129 -4.65 10.74 -1.26
N PHE A 130 -4.07 9.65 -1.77
CA PHE A 130 -2.74 9.71 -2.37
C PHE A 130 -2.71 10.71 -3.54
N MET A 131 -3.69 10.62 -4.44
CA MET A 131 -3.72 11.50 -5.61
C MET A 131 -3.85 12.97 -5.22
N VAL A 132 -4.62 13.26 -4.18
CA VAL A 132 -4.73 14.63 -3.68
C VAL A 132 -3.40 15.10 -3.11
N ARG A 133 -2.73 14.24 -2.34
CA ARG A 133 -1.44 14.60 -1.73
C ARG A 133 -0.38 14.89 -2.79
N VAL A 134 -0.26 14.05 -3.82
CA VAL A 134 0.77 14.27 -4.84
C VAL A 134 0.44 15.46 -5.71
N SER A 135 -0.83 15.75 -5.97
CA SER A 135 -1.19 16.90 -6.79
C SER A 135 -0.90 18.22 -6.07
N LYS A 136 -0.80 18.18 -4.72
CA LYS A 136 -0.47 19.36 -3.93
C LYS A 136 1.01 19.51 -3.68
N SER A 137 1.83 18.56 -4.11
CA SER A 137 3.27 18.57 -3.89
C SER A 137 3.98 18.99 -5.17
N PRO A 138 4.53 20.21 -5.23
CA PRO A 138 5.20 20.68 -6.46
C PRO A 138 6.35 19.79 -6.89
N SER A 139 7.10 19.25 -5.95
CA SER A 139 8.24 18.40 -6.28
C SER A 139 7.81 17.12 -6.97
N LEU A 140 6.65 16.58 -6.62
CA LEU A 140 6.14 15.37 -7.26
C LEU A 140 5.51 15.65 -8.61
N ASN A 141 4.93 16.83 -8.77
CA ASN A 141 4.33 17.22 -10.05
C ASN A 141 5.35 17.42 -11.15
N ARG A 142 6.58 17.72 -10.80
CA ARG A 142 7.65 17.87 -11.79
C ARG A 142 8.16 16.52 -12.25
N GLY A 143 7.77 15.65 -11.74
CA GLY A 143 8.05 14.36 -12.01
C GLY A 143 8.75 13.77 -13.00
N SER A 144 8.71 14.33 -13.22
CA SER A 144 9.09 13.73 -13.35
C SER A 144 10.01 13.71 -13.62
N SER A 145 10.16 14.15 -13.81
CA SER A 145 11.06 14.07 -13.78
C SER A 145 11.81 14.07 -13.49
N SER A 146 11.89 14.26 -13.68
CA SER A 146 12.73 14.19 -13.19
C SER A 146 13.30 14.06 -12.78
N THR A 147 13.44 14.25 -12.95
CA THR A 147 14.07 14.16 -12.33
C THR A 147 14.56 14.03 -11.81
N LYS A 148 14.78 14.19 -12.09
CA LYS A 148 15.27 14.17 -11.37
C LYS A 148 15.65 14.07 -10.66
N ARG A 149 15.71 14.18 -10.81
CA ARG A 149 16.03 14.14 -9.89
C ARG A 149 16.44 13.53 -9.38
#